data_7c99802a6162ac0408bb48934db01ed0
#
_entry.id   7c99802a6162ac0408bb48934db01ed0
#
_cell.length_a   1.000
_cell.length_b   1.000
_cell.length_c   1.000
_cell.angle_alpha   90.00
_cell.angle_beta   90.00
_cell.angle_gamma   90.00
#
_symmetry.space_group_name_H-M   'P 1'
#
loop_
_entity.id
_entity.type
_entity.pdbx_description
1 polymer ?
#
loop_
_entity_poly.entity_id
_entity_poly.type
_entity_poly.pdbx_seq_one_letter_code
_entity_poly.pdbx_strand_id
1 'polypeptide(L)'
;MLDTIAIIDYPDQTALVEYHSAIGDFGFLQEARDRVYNYYIFYGYPSLFADGVDLWPISTWRPWLTSRMAQPSPITLNITGGYDPGTNNGTVTASFQNDSANAITARVYFVITEDSLYHLDPNGHEWHNKLARDFLPDEIGEVVTIDPGQTADVTRPFTIDASWDETRCNIVTWIQVDAPSREGLQAGKIKVMDLVGIEEIVVNKIEKSVVSLINNPCSADNVRFLIELPLGTAYEFEIFDVLGRNVKTLNGMTTSDREILQLEMNHAGRNRVSAGVYLYRFVSESETATGKIIIN
;
A
#
# COMPACT_ATOMS: atom_id res chain seq x y z
N MET A 1 -15.84 -14.69 6.44
CA MET A 1 -16.60 -13.42 6.24
C MET A 1 -15.67 -12.20 6.24
N LEU A 2 -14.82 -12.01 7.26
CA LEU A 2 -13.92 -10.85 7.30
C LEU A 2 -12.92 -10.86 6.15
N ASP A 3 -12.30 -12.01 5.84
CA ASP A 3 -11.43 -12.17 4.68
C ASP A 3 -12.13 -11.82 3.36
N THR A 4 -13.41 -12.21 3.22
CA THR A 4 -14.20 -11.86 2.03
C THR A 4 -14.32 -10.34 1.90
N ILE A 5 -14.62 -9.64 2.99
CA ILE A 5 -14.76 -8.17 2.97
C ILE A 5 -13.40 -7.51 2.71
N ALA A 6 -12.36 -7.90 3.46
CA ALA A 6 -11.06 -7.25 3.40
C ALA A 6 -10.23 -7.60 2.16
N ILE A 7 -10.38 -8.84 1.63
CA ILE A 7 -9.54 -9.33 0.53
C ILE A 7 -10.25 -9.23 -0.82
N ILE A 8 -11.57 -9.44 -0.86
CA ILE A 8 -12.34 -9.50 -2.12
C ILE A 8 -13.05 -8.18 -2.40
N ASP A 9 -13.79 -7.65 -1.41
CA ASP A 9 -14.61 -6.46 -1.64
C ASP A 9 -13.81 -5.16 -1.58
N TYR A 10 -12.81 -5.08 -0.68
CA TYR A 10 -12.03 -3.87 -0.40
C TYR A 10 -10.53 -4.13 -0.21
N PRO A 11 -9.84 -4.78 -1.18
CA PRO A 11 -8.48 -5.29 -1.02
C PRO A 11 -7.44 -4.20 -0.71
N ASP A 12 -7.65 -2.99 -1.25
CA ASP A 12 -6.70 -1.88 -1.13
C ASP A 12 -7.16 -0.79 -0.14
N GLN A 13 -8.34 -0.98 0.47
CA GLN A 13 -8.96 0.01 1.37
C GLN A 13 -9.01 -0.45 2.83
N THR A 14 -8.50 -1.66 3.11
CA THR A 14 -8.48 -2.22 4.46
C THR A 14 -7.07 -2.66 4.86
N ALA A 15 -6.70 -2.34 6.10
CA ALA A 15 -5.53 -2.89 6.78
C ALA A 15 -6.04 -3.76 7.93
N LEU A 16 -5.99 -5.07 7.74
CA LEU A 16 -6.50 -6.05 8.69
C LEU A 16 -5.35 -6.68 9.47
N VAL A 17 -5.56 -6.87 10.78
CA VAL A 17 -4.68 -7.62 11.67
C VAL A 17 -5.52 -8.62 12.46
N GLU A 18 -5.16 -9.89 12.40
CA GLU A 18 -5.78 -10.97 13.18
C GLU A 18 -4.98 -11.21 14.46
N TYR A 19 -5.64 -11.13 15.61
CA TYR A 19 -5.03 -11.32 16.93
C TYR A 19 -5.39 -12.69 17.49
N HIS A 20 -4.42 -13.59 17.61
CA HIS A 20 -4.55 -14.81 18.38
C HIS A 20 -4.09 -14.52 19.82
N SER A 21 -5.04 -14.15 20.67
CA SER A 21 -4.80 -13.61 22.02
C SER A 21 -5.22 -14.55 23.16
N ALA A 22 -5.81 -15.72 22.86
CA ALA A 22 -6.07 -16.74 23.85
C ALA A 22 -4.82 -17.61 24.11
N ILE A 23 -4.47 -17.81 25.37
CA ILE A 23 -3.29 -18.62 25.74
C ILE A 23 -3.48 -20.05 25.24
N GLY A 24 -2.50 -20.52 24.46
CA GLY A 24 -2.51 -21.86 23.86
C GLY A 24 -3.06 -21.93 22.44
N ASP A 25 -3.55 -20.81 21.88
CA ASP A 25 -3.93 -20.76 20.48
C ASP A 25 -2.69 -20.89 19.57
N PHE A 26 -2.90 -21.41 18.37
CA PHE A 26 -1.94 -21.32 17.30
C PHE A 26 -1.59 -19.85 17.02
N GLY A 27 -0.29 -19.54 16.95
CA GLY A 27 0.14 -18.17 16.70
C GLY A 27 -0.16 -17.18 17.83
N PHE A 28 -0.35 -17.67 19.07
CA PHE A 28 -0.51 -16.81 20.24
C PHE A 28 0.61 -15.78 20.33
N LEU A 29 0.22 -14.51 20.52
CA LEU A 29 1.13 -13.37 20.70
C LEU A 29 0.74 -12.62 21.99
N GLN A 30 1.72 -12.43 22.91
CA GLN A 30 1.45 -11.78 24.20
C GLN A 30 1.05 -10.32 24.03
N GLU A 31 1.71 -9.58 23.14
CA GLU A 31 1.39 -8.17 22.81
C GLU A 31 -0.03 -8.03 22.24
N ALA A 32 -0.45 -8.95 21.38
CA ALA A 32 -1.82 -8.98 20.87
C ALA A 32 -2.82 -9.18 22.03
N ARG A 33 -2.49 -10.07 22.99
CA ARG A 33 -3.30 -10.26 24.19
C ARG A 33 -3.36 -9.00 25.04
N ASP A 34 -2.20 -8.37 25.30
CA ASP A 34 -2.12 -7.18 26.14
C ASP A 34 -2.89 -6.02 25.50
N ARG A 35 -2.79 -5.85 24.16
CA ARG A 35 -3.60 -4.88 23.43
C ARG A 35 -5.10 -5.16 23.54
N VAL A 36 -5.54 -6.41 23.37
CA VAL A 36 -6.95 -6.79 23.43
C VAL A 36 -7.53 -6.51 24.81
N TYR A 37 -6.82 -6.87 25.89
CA TYR A 37 -7.34 -6.78 27.24
C TYR A 37 -7.11 -5.43 27.93
N ASN A 38 -6.05 -4.70 27.58
CA ASN A 38 -5.70 -3.43 28.23
C ASN A 38 -6.17 -2.21 27.44
N TYR A 39 -6.25 -2.31 26.11
CA TYR A 39 -6.61 -1.18 25.27
C TYR A 39 -8.07 -1.18 24.83
N TYR A 40 -8.61 -2.34 24.43
CA TYR A 40 -10.01 -2.46 24.01
C TYR A 40 -10.92 -2.88 25.18
N ILE A 41 -12.22 -2.62 25.04
CA ILE A 41 -13.24 -3.20 25.94
C ILE A 41 -13.63 -4.54 25.32
N PHE A 42 -12.98 -5.61 25.78
CA PHE A 42 -13.12 -6.92 25.20
C PHE A 42 -14.07 -7.80 26.01
N TYR A 43 -15.06 -8.39 25.37
CA TYR A 43 -16.08 -9.23 26.00
C TYR A 43 -15.93 -10.73 25.67
N GLY A 44 -15.26 -11.09 24.60
CA GLY A 44 -15.08 -12.49 24.19
C GLY A 44 -14.82 -12.67 22.70
N TYR A 45 -14.59 -13.91 22.31
CA TYR A 45 -14.31 -14.28 20.92
C TYR A 45 -15.57 -14.79 20.20
N PRO A 46 -15.67 -14.57 18.88
CA PRO A 46 -14.87 -13.65 18.07
C PRO A 46 -15.29 -12.19 18.26
N SER A 47 -14.35 -11.26 18.24
CA SER A 47 -14.60 -9.81 18.25
C SER A 47 -13.92 -9.14 17.06
N LEU A 48 -14.55 -8.10 16.52
CA LEU A 48 -13.96 -7.22 15.52
C LEU A 48 -13.95 -5.79 16.04
N PHE A 49 -12.77 -5.18 16.05
CA PHE A 49 -12.58 -3.76 16.27
C PHE A 49 -12.21 -3.11 14.94
N ALA A 50 -13.08 -2.28 14.41
CA ALA A 50 -12.80 -1.52 13.20
C ALA A 50 -12.69 -0.03 13.54
N ASP A 51 -11.55 0.57 13.25
CA ASP A 51 -11.20 1.95 13.62
C ASP A 51 -11.53 2.25 15.11
N GLY A 52 -11.22 1.29 15.99
CA GLY A 52 -11.44 1.41 17.43
C GLY A 52 -12.86 1.12 17.92
N VAL A 53 -13.80 0.87 17.02
CA VAL A 53 -15.19 0.55 17.35
C VAL A 53 -15.39 -0.96 17.42
N ASP A 54 -15.95 -1.44 18.54
CA ASP A 54 -16.39 -2.84 18.67
C ASP A 54 -17.63 -3.08 17.81
N LEU A 55 -17.52 -4.00 16.86
CA LEU A 55 -18.58 -4.33 15.93
C LEU A 55 -19.25 -5.66 16.30
N TRP A 56 -20.30 -5.58 17.10
CA TRP A 56 -21.14 -6.69 17.44
C TRP A 56 -22.61 -6.40 17.13
N PRO A 57 -23.37 -7.33 16.56
CA PRO A 57 -23.00 -8.66 16.05
C PRO A 57 -22.36 -8.63 14.64
N ILE A 58 -21.89 -9.78 14.16
CA ILE A 58 -21.22 -9.95 12.85
C ILE A 58 -22.01 -9.34 11.67
N SER A 59 -23.34 -9.32 11.74
CA SER A 59 -24.22 -8.73 10.72
C SER A 59 -24.01 -7.22 10.53
N THR A 60 -23.39 -6.54 11.49
CA THR A 60 -23.09 -5.09 11.43
C THR A 60 -21.78 -4.77 10.69
N TRP A 61 -20.91 -5.74 10.47
CA TRP A 61 -19.58 -5.53 9.95
C TRP A 61 -19.58 -4.86 8.57
N ARG A 62 -20.24 -5.48 7.58
CA ARG A 62 -20.28 -4.94 6.22
C ARG A 62 -20.94 -3.55 6.12
N PRO A 63 -22.15 -3.31 6.66
CA PRO A 63 -22.77 -1.99 6.64
C PRO A 63 -21.90 -0.92 7.29
N TRP A 64 -21.27 -1.23 8.42
CA TRP A 64 -20.41 -0.28 9.12
C TRP A 64 -19.16 0.07 8.30
N LEU A 65 -18.44 -0.95 7.80
CA LEU A 65 -17.25 -0.75 6.98
C LEU A 65 -17.57 0.08 5.73
N THR A 66 -18.66 -0.23 5.03
CA THR A 66 -19.10 0.56 3.86
C THR A 66 -19.36 2.02 4.22
N SER A 67 -20.01 2.27 5.36
CA SER A 67 -20.26 3.64 5.85
C SER A 67 -18.98 4.34 6.24
N ARG A 68 -18.03 3.64 6.88
CA ARG A 68 -16.76 4.20 7.33
C ARG A 68 -15.84 4.57 6.16
N MET A 69 -15.77 3.74 5.13
CA MET A 69 -14.99 4.01 3.92
C MET A 69 -15.47 5.24 3.14
N ALA A 70 -16.72 5.64 3.32
CA ALA A 70 -17.25 6.88 2.73
C ALA A 70 -16.79 8.15 3.48
N GLN A 71 -16.16 8.02 4.66
CA GLN A 71 -15.66 9.15 5.43
C GLN A 71 -14.23 9.48 5.01
N PRO A 72 -13.92 10.75 4.73
CA PRO A 72 -12.55 11.15 4.43
C PRO A 72 -11.66 11.01 5.67
N SER A 73 -10.43 10.52 5.49
CA SER A 73 -9.41 10.58 6.54
C SER A 73 -8.85 12.00 6.66
N PRO A 74 -8.60 12.48 7.89
CA PRO A 74 -7.87 13.73 8.10
C PRO A 74 -6.35 13.56 7.96
N ILE A 75 -5.87 12.36 7.66
CA ILE A 75 -4.46 11.99 7.57
C ILE A 75 -4.16 11.36 6.21
N THR A 76 -3.13 11.85 5.53
CA THR A 76 -2.48 11.17 4.41
C THR A 76 -1.32 10.34 4.95
N LEU A 77 -1.25 9.05 4.56
CA LEU A 77 -0.21 8.11 4.96
C LEU A 77 0.64 7.72 3.76
N ASN A 78 1.97 7.78 3.95
CA ASN A 78 2.94 7.16 3.05
C ASN A 78 3.82 6.18 3.83
N ILE A 79 4.12 5.00 3.24
CA ILE A 79 4.96 3.97 3.87
C ILE A 79 6.17 3.73 2.97
N THR A 80 7.35 3.84 3.55
CA THR A 80 8.65 3.60 2.88
C THR A 80 9.53 2.73 3.76
N GLY A 81 10.66 2.27 3.23
CA GLY A 81 11.61 1.49 4.04
C GLY A 81 12.51 0.63 3.19
N GLY A 82 13.25 -0.25 3.85
CA GLY A 82 14.11 -1.21 3.20
C GLY A 82 14.15 -2.53 3.96
N TYR A 83 14.28 -3.63 3.24
CA TYR A 83 14.45 -4.97 3.76
C TYR A 83 15.60 -5.68 3.06
N ASP A 84 16.44 -6.36 3.82
CA ASP A 84 17.54 -7.19 3.32
C ASP A 84 17.28 -8.67 3.61
N PRO A 85 16.88 -9.46 2.61
CA PRO A 85 16.65 -10.90 2.79
C PRO A 85 17.89 -11.67 3.23
N GLY A 86 19.10 -11.14 2.98
CA GLY A 86 20.34 -11.80 3.38
C GLY A 86 20.59 -11.75 4.90
N THR A 87 20.01 -10.78 5.58
CA THR A 87 20.13 -10.62 7.04
C THR A 87 18.80 -10.73 7.78
N ASN A 88 17.68 -10.83 7.06
CA ASN A 88 16.31 -10.77 7.57
C ASN A 88 15.98 -9.46 8.33
N ASN A 89 16.75 -8.40 8.11
CA ASN A 89 16.57 -7.13 8.80
C ASN A 89 16.03 -6.06 7.86
N GLY A 90 15.26 -5.14 8.43
CA GLY A 90 14.74 -4.01 7.69
C GLY A 90 14.44 -2.80 8.55
N THR A 91 14.04 -1.74 7.88
CA THR A 91 13.45 -0.56 8.50
C THR A 91 12.21 -0.16 7.73
N VAL A 92 11.19 0.30 8.44
CA VAL A 92 9.97 0.86 7.87
C VAL A 92 9.76 2.26 8.42
N THR A 93 9.38 3.20 7.58
CA THR A 93 8.99 4.56 7.95
C THR A 93 7.56 4.81 7.49
N ALA A 94 6.71 5.23 8.41
CA ALA A 94 5.37 5.73 8.12
C ALA A 94 5.35 7.25 8.29
N SER A 95 4.97 7.96 7.23
CA SER A 95 4.85 9.41 7.19
C SER A 95 3.37 9.77 7.23
N PHE A 96 2.93 10.41 8.32
CA PHE A 96 1.55 10.81 8.55
C PHE A 96 1.44 12.33 8.39
N GLN A 97 0.80 12.80 7.33
CA GLN A 97 0.53 14.22 7.09
C GLN A 97 -0.87 14.58 7.62
N ASN A 98 -0.95 15.63 8.42
CA ASN A 98 -2.23 16.16 8.91
C ASN A 98 -2.84 17.11 7.88
N ASP A 99 -3.90 16.67 7.21
CA ASP A 99 -4.63 17.45 6.20
C ASP A 99 -5.79 18.29 6.80
N SER A 100 -5.99 18.21 8.13
CA SER A 100 -7.03 18.93 8.83
C SER A 100 -6.58 20.33 9.28
N ALA A 101 -7.54 21.14 9.73
CA ALA A 101 -7.28 22.48 10.24
C ALA A 101 -6.86 22.54 11.72
N ASN A 102 -6.86 21.40 12.42
CA ASN A 102 -6.52 21.29 13.85
C ASN A 102 -5.34 20.36 14.07
N ALA A 103 -4.56 20.60 15.12
CA ALA A 103 -3.52 19.66 15.54
C ALA A 103 -4.15 18.32 15.94
N ILE A 104 -3.51 17.22 15.55
CA ILE A 104 -3.92 15.84 15.86
C ILE A 104 -2.88 15.23 16.79
N THR A 105 -3.31 14.79 18.00
CA THR A 105 -2.51 13.98 18.90
C THR A 105 -3.06 12.56 18.90
N ALA A 106 -2.22 11.59 18.53
CA ALA A 106 -2.62 10.20 18.36
C ALA A 106 -1.43 9.26 18.55
N ARG A 107 -1.67 7.95 18.54
CA ARG A 107 -0.61 6.94 18.60
C ARG A 107 -0.42 6.26 17.26
N VAL A 108 0.83 6.02 16.93
CA VAL A 108 1.25 5.26 15.76
C VAL A 108 1.65 3.86 16.19
N TYR A 109 1.17 2.88 15.45
CA TYR A 109 1.44 1.46 15.67
C TYR A 109 2.00 0.82 14.41
N PHE A 110 2.83 -0.21 14.62
CA PHE A 110 3.32 -1.08 13.55
C PHE A 110 3.20 -2.53 13.99
N VAL A 111 2.76 -3.39 13.07
CA VAL A 111 2.63 -4.83 13.32
C VAL A 111 3.14 -5.58 12.10
N ILE A 112 3.98 -6.58 12.32
CA ILE A 112 4.29 -7.58 11.30
C ILE A 112 3.17 -8.60 11.29
N THR A 113 2.60 -8.87 10.12
CA THR A 113 1.60 -9.93 9.93
C THR A 113 2.07 -10.93 8.91
N GLU A 114 1.63 -12.19 9.05
CA GLU A 114 1.92 -13.26 8.09
C GLU A 114 0.62 -13.86 7.55
N ASP A 115 0.63 -14.18 6.26
CA ASP A 115 -0.50 -14.73 5.53
C ASP A 115 -0.33 -16.23 5.25
N SER A 116 -1.45 -16.90 5.00
CA SER A 116 -1.51 -18.28 4.50
C SER A 116 -0.82 -19.29 5.42
N LEU A 117 -1.02 -19.16 6.71
CA LEU A 117 -0.55 -20.11 7.72
C LEU A 117 -1.55 -21.25 7.83
N TYR A 118 -1.06 -22.49 7.67
CA TYR A 118 -1.90 -23.67 7.83
C TYR A 118 -1.90 -24.17 9.26
N HIS A 119 -3.06 -24.18 9.88
CA HIS A 119 -3.31 -24.83 11.17
C HIS A 119 -4.77 -25.22 11.26
N LEU A 120 -5.05 -26.50 11.54
CA LEU A 120 -6.43 -26.96 11.72
C LEU A 120 -6.90 -26.67 13.13
N ASP A 121 -7.76 -25.68 13.25
CA ASP A 121 -8.40 -25.34 14.51
C ASP A 121 -9.55 -26.31 14.89
N PRO A 122 -9.93 -26.42 16.16
CA PRO A 122 -11.02 -27.26 16.61
C PRO A 122 -12.38 -26.92 15.95
N ASN A 123 -12.56 -25.71 15.44
CA ASN A 123 -13.77 -25.26 14.72
C ASN A 123 -13.75 -25.62 13.24
N GLY A 124 -12.67 -26.27 12.75
CA GLY A 124 -12.49 -26.66 11.34
C GLY A 124 -11.90 -25.57 10.46
N HIS A 125 -11.46 -24.44 11.00
CA HIS A 125 -10.71 -23.43 10.26
C HIS A 125 -9.29 -23.92 10.02
N GLU A 126 -8.77 -23.78 8.79
CA GLU A 126 -7.49 -24.38 8.39
C GLU A 126 -6.44 -23.34 7.99
N TRP A 127 -6.85 -22.16 7.54
CA TRP A 127 -5.94 -21.17 6.97
C TRP A 127 -6.09 -19.83 7.69
N HIS A 128 -5.00 -19.35 8.25
CA HIS A 128 -4.93 -18.08 8.97
C HIS A 128 -4.21 -17.04 8.13
N ASN A 129 -4.83 -15.87 7.98
CA ASN A 129 -4.32 -14.75 7.21
C ASN A 129 -4.23 -13.51 8.09
N LYS A 130 -3.28 -12.64 7.79
CA LYS A 130 -3.07 -11.39 8.54
C LYS A 130 -2.77 -11.62 10.04
N LEU A 131 -2.26 -12.81 10.37
CA LEU A 131 -1.92 -13.16 11.75
C LEU A 131 -0.81 -12.25 12.25
N ALA A 132 -1.05 -11.55 13.38
CA ALA A 132 -0.04 -10.73 14.04
C ALA A 132 1.12 -11.61 14.53
N ARG A 133 2.34 -11.22 14.16
CA ARG A 133 3.57 -11.95 14.51
C ARG A 133 4.45 -11.17 15.48
N ASP A 134 4.47 -9.84 15.37
CA ASP A 134 5.29 -8.96 16.21
C ASP A 134 4.76 -7.51 16.14
N PHE A 135 4.84 -6.80 17.26
CA PHE A 135 4.59 -5.36 17.33
C PHE A 135 5.92 -4.60 17.36
N LEU A 136 5.98 -3.42 16.75
CA LEU A 136 7.22 -2.65 16.59
C LEU A 136 7.10 -1.26 17.26
N PRO A 137 7.78 -1.02 18.39
CA PRO A 137 8.55 -1.99 19.21
C PRO A 137 7.66 -2.79 20.16
N ASP A 138 6.41 -2.39 20.38
CA ASP A 138 5.44 -2.99 21.29
C ASP A 138 4.00 -2.59 20.95
N GLU A 139 3.03 -3.16 21.65
CA GLU A 139 1.59 -2.93 21.46
C GLU A 139 1.10 -1.58 21.99
N ILE A 140 1.94 -0.83 22.72
CA ILE A 140 1.58 0.46 23.32
C ILE A 140 1.59 1.56 22.23
N GLY A 141 2.51 1.46 21.27
CA GLY A 141 2.69 2.44 20.20
C GLY A 141 3.32 3.76 20.67
N GLU A 142 3.60 4.65 19.71
CA GLU A 142 4.24 5.94 19.95
C GLU A 142 3.26 7.10 19.80
N VAL A 143 3.23 8.01 20.78
CA VAL A 143 2.42 9.23 20.73
C VAL A 143 3.10 10.25 19.82
N VAL A 144 2.35 10.76 18.85
CA VAL A 144 2.74 11.88 17.99
C VAL A 144 1.73 13.02 18.10
N THR A 145 2.20 14.24 17.91
CA THR A 145 1.34 15.41 17.71
C THR A 145 1.72 16.05 16.38
N ILE A 146 0.73 16.20 15.50
CA ILE A 146 0.93 16.68 14.14
C ILE A 146 0.13 17.95 13.94
N ASP A 147 0.80 19.09 13.81
CA ASP A 147 0.16 20.37 13.52
C ASP A 147 -0.48 20.38 12.12
N PRO A 148 -1.45 21.27 11.85
CA PRO A 148 -2.07 21.41 10.53
C PRO A 148 -1.06 21.56 9.40
N GLY A 149 -1.17 20.73 8.37
CA GLY A 149 -0.28 20.71 7.20
C GLY A 149 1.12 20.15 7.46
N GLN A 150 1.44 19.70 8.68
CA GLN A 150 2.73 19.10 9.00
C GLN A 150 2.68 17.57 8.86
N THR A 151 3.87 16.95 8.79
CA THR A 151 4.05 15.51 8.71
C THR A 151 4.84 15.02 9.92
N ALA A 152 4.44 13.88 10.48
CA ALA A 152 5.22 13.13 11.46
C ALA A 152 5.74 11.85 10.80
N ASP A 153 7.06 11.68 10.81
CA ASP A 153 7.73 10.47 10.34
C ASP A 153 8.08 9.59 11.53
N VAL A 154 7.60 8.36 11.52
CA VAL A 154 7.88 7.35 12.54
C VAL A 154 8.59 6.18 11.89
N THR A 155 9.82 5.91 12.31
CA THR A 155 10.67 4.85 11.76
C THR A 155 10.85 3.72 12.77
N ARG A 156 10.76 2.47 12.30
CA ARG A 156 10.97 1.26 13.11
C ARG A 156 11.94 0.31 12.42
N PRO A 157 12.99 -0.14 13.11
CA PRO A 157 13.73 -1.31 12.69
C PRO A 157 12.88 -2.55 12.94
N PHE A 158 13.06 -3.59 12.13
CA PHE A 158 12.41 -4.87 12.32
C PHE A 158 13.30 -6.02 11.85
N THR A 159 12.99 -7.23 12.30
CA THR A 159 13.63 -8.48 11.87
C THR A 159 12.53 -9.49 11.54
N ILE A 160 12.62 -10.15 10.40
CA ILE A 160 11.77 -11.29 10.07
C ILE A 160 12.37 -12.53 10.70
N ASP A 161 11.62 -13.19 11.59
CA ASP A 161 12.09 -14.44 12.20
C ASP A 161 12.31 -15.50 11.10
N ALA A 162 13.39 -16.27 11.25
CA ALA A 162 13.77 -17.28 10.27
C ALA A 162 12.75 -18.41 10.08
N SER A 163 11.78 -18.54 10.99
CA SER A 163 10.68 -19.49 10.88
C SER A 163 9.47 -18.97 10.10
N TRP A 164 9.45 -17.68 9.75
CA TRP A 164 8.37 -17.06 8.99
C TRP A 164 8.69 -17.07 7.48
N ASP A 165 7.66 -17.09 6.67
CA ASP A 165 7.80 -16.93 5.21
C ASP A 165 7.79 -15.43 4.87
N GLU A 166 8.96 -14.85 4.64
CA GLU A 166 9.11 -13.41 4.35
C GLU A 166 8.26 -12.93 3.16
N THR A 167 8.00 -13.82 2.19
CA THR A 167 7.18 -13.51 1.00
C THR A 167 5.70 -13.34 1.35
N ARG A 168 5.28 -13.79 2.52
CA ARG A 168 3.92 -13.71 3.07
C ARG A 168 3.80 -12.70 4.19
N CYS A 169 4.93 -12.09 4.60
CA CYS A 169 4.94 -11.07 5.64
C CYS A 169 4.55 -9.70 5.09
N ASN A 170 3.73 -8.99 5.88
CA ASN A 170 3.38 -7.59 5.62
C ASN A 170 3.66 -6.77 6.88
N ILE A 171 3.94 -5.48 6.71
CA ILE A 171 3.90 -4.52 7.79
C ILE A 171 2.62 -3.72 7.66
N VAL A 172 1.81 -3.74 8.72
CA VAL A 172 0.62 -2.92 8.87
C VAL A 172 0.95 -1.80 9.84
N THR A 173 0.60 -0.56 9.48
CA THR A 173 0.76 0.61 10.35
C THR A 173 -0.52 1.42 10.36
N TRP A 174 -0.82 2.03 11.50
CA TRP A 174 -1.97 2.93 11.62
C TRP A 174 -1.73 4.00 12.67
N ILE A 175 -2.50 5.08 12.56
CA ILE A 175 -2.58 6.16 13.55
C ILE A 175 -3.96 6.16 14.19
N GLN A 176 -4.00 6.16 15.53
CA GLN A 176 -5.22 5.97 16.31
C GLN A 176 -5.25 6.91 17.51
N VAL A 177 -6.37 7.59 17.72
CA VAL A 177 -6.59 8.44 18.89
C VAL A 177 -6.72 7.59 20.16
N ASP A 178 -6.24 8.09 21.28
CA ASP A 178 -6.39 7.42 22.58
C ASP A 178 -7.85 7.39 23.07
N ALA A 179 -8.09 6.65 24.15
CA ALA A 179 -9.40 6.66 24.82
C ALA A 179 -9.86 8.10 25.14
N PRO A 180 -11.18 8.39 25.10
CA PRO A 180 -12.28 7.43 25.01
C PRO A 180 -12.68 7.03 23.58
N SER A 181 -12.32 7.79 22.54
CA SER A 181 -12.83 7.51 21.19
C SER A 181 -12.16 6.30 20.56
N ARG A 182 -10.85 6.13 20.74
CA ARG A 182 -10.02 5.10 20.09
C ARG A 182 -10.12 5.08 18.58
N GLU A 183 -10.53 6.21 17.97
CA GLU A 183 -10.77 6.28 16.53
C GLU A 183 -9.48 6.05 15.75
N GLY A 184 -9.49 5.06 14.84
CA GLY A 184 -8.46 4.90 13.81
C GLY A 184 -8.66 5.98 12.74
N LEU A 185 -7.64 6.82 12.53
CA LEU A 185 -7.73 7.92 11.58
C LEU A 185 -7.25 7.52 10.20
N GLN A 186 -6.20 6.70 10.12
CA GLN A 186 -5.64 6.20 8.88
C GLN A 186 -4.86 4.91 9.14
N ALA A 187 -4.84 4.01 8.16
CA ALA A 187 -4.06 2.79 8.19
C ALA A 187 -3.50 2.46 6.80
N GLY A 188 -2.43 1.71 6.77
CA GLY A 188 -1.82 1.22 5.55
C GLY A 188 -1.07 -0.09 5.76
N LYS A 189 -0.73 -0.75 4.68
CA LYS A 189 0.03 -1.99 4.67
C LYS A 189 1.02 -2.01 3.51
N ILE A 190 2.15 -2.68 3.71
CA ILE A 190 3.15 -2.93 2.67
C ILE A 190 3.70 -4.34 2.85
N LYS A 191 3.94 -5.06 1.76
CA LYS A 191 4.65 -6.35 1.84
C LYS A 191 6.10 -6.10 2.22
N VAL A 192 6.65 -6.95 3.08
CA VAL A 192 8.06 -6.87 3.45
C VAL A 192 8.97 -6.91 2.22
N MET A 193 8.65 -7.78 1.25
CA MET A 193 9.40 -7.90 0.00
C MET A 193 9.27 -6.70 -0.95
N ASP A 194 8.29 -5.81 -0.74
CA ASP A 194 8.12 -4.58 -1.51
C ASP A 194 8.87 -3.39 -0.86
N LEU A 195 9.44 -3.58 0.33
CA LEU A 195 10.37 -2.66 0.96
C LEU A 195 11.73 -2.80 0.27
N VAL A 196 11.90 -2.15 -0.86
CA VAL A 196 13.19 -2.10 -1.57
C VAL A 196 14.18 -1.33 -0.72
N GLY A 197 15.32 -1.96 -0.40
CA GLY A 197 16.40 -1.34 0.36
C GLY A 197 16.75 0.04 -0.19
N ILE A 198 17.09 0.95 0.71
CA ILE A 198 17.56 2.30 0.37
C ILE A 198 18.91 2.17 -0.36
N GLU A 199 18.91 1.83 -1.62
CA GLU A 199 19.77 2.57 -2.53
C GLU A 199 19.17 3.97 -2.54
N GLU A 200 19.98 4.96 -2.31
CA GLU A 200 19.64 6.37 -2.22
C GLU A 200 18.52 6.73 -3.20
N ILE A 201 17.26 6.50 -2.79
CA ILE A 201 16.13 7.10 -3.49
C ILE A 201 16.28 8.57 -3.10
N VAL A 202 16.97 9.31 -3.95
CA VAL A 202 16.69 10.73 -4.10
C VAL A 202 15.17 10.82 -3.99
N VAL A 203 14.68 11.48 -2.94
CA VAL A 203 13.25 11.73 -2.73
C VAL A 203 12.78 12.47 -3.96
N ASN A 204 12.44 11.72 -4.99
CA ASN A 204 11.51 12.18 -5.96
C ASN A 204 10.18 12.15 -5.22
N LYS A 205 9.81 13.34 -4.63
CA LYS A 205 8.42 13.73 -4.48
C LYS A 205 7.60 12.86 -5.42
N ILE A 206 6.56 12.14 -4.93
CA ILE A 206 5.60 11.48 -5.82
C ILE A 206 4.99 12.63 -6.62
N GLU A 207 5.70 13.01 -7.64
CA GLU A 207 5.17 13.86 -8.67
C GLU A 207 4.14 12.99 -9.35
N LYS A 208 2.90 13.44 -9.29
CA LYS A 208 1.78 12.94 -10.07
C LYS A 208 2.37 12.51 -11.41
N SER A 209 2.33 11.20 -11.70
CA SER A 209 3.00 10.69 -12.90
C SER A 209 2.50 11.49 -14.08
N VAL A 210 3.35 12.36 -14.60
CA VAL A 210 3.01 13.26 -15.72
C VAL A 210 2.66 12.49 -16.98
N VAL A 211 3.00 11.19 -17.01
CA VAL A 211 2.66 10.26 -18.10
C VAL A 211 2.24 8.92 -17.53
N SER A 212 1.02 8.52 -17.81
CA SER A 212 0.48 7.22 -17.39
C SER A 212 -0.13 6.46 -18.56
N LEU A 213 0.15 5.16 -18.64
CA LEU A 213 -0.44 4.26 -19.64
C LEU A 213 -1.88 3.92 -19.22
N ILE A 214 -2.86 4.31 -20.06
CA ILE A 214 -4.30 4.20 -19.74
C ILE A 214 -4.78 2.75 -19.83
N ASN A 215 -4.25 1.99 -20.82
CA ASN A 215 -4.67 0.62 -21.11
C ASN A 215 -3.45 -0.29 -21.20
N ASN A 216 -3.33 -1.24 -20.29
CA ASN A 216 -2.25 -2.22 -20.28
C ASN A 216 -2.76 -3.54 -19.64
N PRO A 217 -2.83 -4.63 -20.40
CA PRO A 217 -2.39 -4.85 -21.78
C PRO A 217 -3.20 -4.12 -22.85
N CYS A 218 -2.60 -3.84 -24.01
CA CYS A 218 -3.22 -3.12 -25.11
C CYS A 218 -2.90 -3.75 -26.47
N SER A 219 -3.65 -3.35 -27.53
CA SER A 219 -3.31 -3.73 -28.90
C SER A 219 -2.26 -2.77 -29.48
N ALA A 220 -1.43 -3.24 -30.40
CA ALA A 220 -0.42 -2.42 -31.07
C ALA A 220 -0.98 -1.18 -31.79
N ASP A 221 -2.25 -1.22 -32.18
CA ASP A 221 -2.94 -0.12 -32.86
C ASP A 221 -3.57 0.91 -31.90
N ASN A 222 -3.55 0.63 -30.59
CA ASN A 222 -4.24 1.46 -29.60
C ASN A 222 -3.49 1.52 -28.28
N VAL A 223 -2.27 2.03 -28.31
CA VAL A 223 -1.50 2.33 -27.09
C VAL A 223 -1.81 3.77 -26.69
N ARG A 224 -2.35 3.97 -25.49
CA ARG A 224 -2.84 5.29 -25.03
C ARG A 224 -2.17 5.70 -23.73
N PHE A 225 -1.62 6.92 -23.74
CA PHE A 225 -1.04 7.56 -22.57
C PHE A 225 -1.83 8.80 -22.20
N LEU A 226 -2.02 9.01 -20.91
CA LEU A 226 -2.41 10.29 -20.36
C LEU A 226 -1.15 11.10 -20.10
N ILE A 227 -1.06 12.30 -20.66
CA ILE A 227 -0.01 13.28 -20.40
C ILE A 227 -0.64 14.43 -19.60
N GLU A 228 -0.02 14.77 -18.46
CA GLU A 228 -0.43 15.87 -17.58
C GLU A 228 0.75 16.83 -17.39
N LEU A 229 0.94 17.72 -18.34
CA LEU A 229 1.99 18.75 -18.37
C LEU A 229 1.40 20.10 -18.78
N PRO A 230 2.02 21.23 -18.41
CA PRO A 230 1.54 22.54 -18.86
C PRO A 230 1.44 22.65 -20.37
N LEU A 231 0.44 23.40 -20.84
CA LEU A 231 0.28 23.73 -22.26
C LEU A 231 1.59 24.27 -22.86
N GLY A 232 1.97 23.76 -24.03
CA GLY A 232 3.16 24.21 -24.75
C GLY A 232 4.48 23.56 -24.26
N THR A 233 4.42 22.52 -23.41
CA THR A 233 5.61 21.77 -23.00
C THR A 233 6.07 20.81 -24.09
N ALA A 234 7.30 20.96 -24.54
CA ALA A 234 7.93 20.03 -25.48
C ALA A 234 8.29 18.72 -24.82
N TYR A 235 8.09 17.61 -25.52
CA TYR A 235 8.44 16.27 -25.02
C TYR A 235 8.99 15.35 -26.12
N GLU A 236 9.79 14.38 -25.69
CA GLU A 236 10.25 13.24 -26.47
C GLU A 236 9.73 11.94 -25.87
N PHE A 237 9.16 11.07 -26.70
CA PHE A 237 8.63 9.77 -26.30
C PHE A 237 9.31 8.67 -27.11
N GLU A 238 9.98 7.75 -26.44
CA GLU A 238 10.70 6.63 -27.04
C GLU A 238 10.14 5.30 -26.56
N ILE A 239 10.07 4.33 -27.46
CA ILE A 239 9.66 2.95 -27.12
C ILE A 239 10.76 1.99 -27.59
N PHE A 240 11.09 1.05 -26.71
CA PHE A 240 12.14 0.07 -26.91
C PHE A 240 11.58 -1.36 -26.80
N ASP A 241 12.17 -2.29 -27.52
CA ASP A 241 11.97 -3.71 -27.25
C ASP A 241 12.78 -4.16 -26.04
N VAL A 242 12.58 -5.42 -25.61
CA VAL A 242 13.31 -6.01 -24.45
C VAL A 242 14.82 -6.14 -24.65
N LEU A 243 15.32 -5.97 -25.86
CA LEU A 243 16.75 -5.96 -26.19
C LEU A 243 17.33 -4.53 -26.21
N GLY A 244 16.51 -3.52 -25.85
CA GLY A 244 16.91 -2.11 -25.84
C GLY A 244 16.95 -1.45 -27.21
N ARG A 245 16.41 -2.08 -28.27
CA ARG A 245 16.37 -1.51 -29.59
C ARG A 245 15.20 -0.54 -29.68
N ASN A 246 15.47 0.67 -30.16
CA ASN A 246 14.40 1.66 -30.37
C ASN A 246 13.42 1.18 -31.43
N VAL A 247 12.15 1.12 -31.05
CA VAL A 247 11.02 0.69 -31.92
C VAL A 247 10.29 1.91 -32.47
N LYS A 248 10.18 2.98 -31.67
CA LYS A 248 9.48 4.20 -32.06
C LYS A 248 10.01 5.39 -31.25
N THR A 249 10.15 6.52 -31.92
CA THR A 249 10.38 7.83 -31.29
C THR A 249 9.32 8.80 -31.80
N LEU A 250 8.78 9.61 -30.89
CA LEU A 250 7.85 10.69 -31.16
C LEU A 250 8.29 11.93 -30.40
N ASN A 251 8.38 13.06 -31.11
CA ASN A 251 8.56 14.37 -30.52
C ASN A 251 7.25 15.15 -30.62
N GLY A 252 6.82 15.80 -29.57
CA GLY A 252 5.57 16.53 -29.51
C GLY A 252 5.64 17.76 -28.61
N MET A 253 4.53 18.47 -28.59
CA MET A 253 4.30 19.58 -27.67
C MET A 253 2.87 19.47 -27.15
N THR A 254 2.65 19.66 -25.85
CA THR A 254 1.32 19.57 -25.25
C THR A 254 0.39 20.65 -25.77
N THR A 255 -0.83 20.24 -26.12
CA THR A 255 -1.89 21.11 -26.65
C THR A 255 -2.90 21.52 -25.57
N SER A 256 -2.82 20.90 -24.40
CA SER A 256 -3.58 21.22 -23.18
C SER A 256 -2.84 20.70 -21.96
N ASP A 257 -3.22 21.15 -20.74
CA ASP A 257 -2.61 20.71 -19.48
C ASP A 257 -2.89 19.22 -19.17
N ARG A 258 -3.82 18.63 -19.89
CA ARG A 258 -4.15 17.21 -19.81
C ARG A 258 -4.62 16.70 -21.16
N GLU A 259 -3.86 15.81 -21.76
CA GLU A 259 -4.18 15.24 -23.06
C GLU A 259 -3.94 13.75 -23.15
N ILE A 260 -4.58 13.10 -24.13
CA ILE A 260 -4.37 11.68 -24.42
C ILE A 260 -3.51 11.56 -25.67
N LEU A 261 -2.29 11.05 -25.49
CA LEU A 261 -1.43 10.66 -26.62
C LEU A 261 -1.81 9.23 -27.04
N GLN A 262 -2.34 9.09 -28.24
CA GLN A 262 -2.60 7.78 -28.83
C GLN A 262 -1.47 7.43 -29.80
N LEU A 263 -0.88 6.25 -29.62
CA LEU A 263 0.21 5.74 -30.44
C LEU A 263 -0.23 4.47 -31.17
N GLU A 264 0.07 4.44 -32.47
CA GLU A 264 0.06 3.21 -33.25
C GLU A 264 1.50 2.69 -33.31
N MET A 265 1.71 1.48 -32.80
CA MET A 265 3.01 0.82 -32.80
C MET A 265 3.36 0.18 -34.15
N ASN A 266 2.53 0.37 -35.17
CA ASN A 266 2.76 -0.17 -36.48
C ASN A 266 3.75 0.71 -37.29
N HIS A 267 4.77 0.09 -37.87
CA HIS A 267 5.63 0.78 -38.84
C HIS A 267 4.89 1.05 -40.15
N ALA A 268 4.96 2.28 -40.64
CA ALA A 268 4.48 2.61 -41.97
C ALA A 268 5.21 1.73 -43.01
N GLY A 269 4.54 0.66 -43.44
CA GLY A 269 4.94 -0.10 -44.61
C GLY A 269 5.42 -1.54 -44.45
N ARG A 270 5.87 -2.00 -43.27
CA ARG A 270 6.25 -3.43 -43.02
C ARG A 270 6.37 -3.74 -41.51
N ASN A 271 5.70 -4.81 -41.11
CA ASN A 271 5.71 -5.49 -39.83
C ASN A 271 4.92 -4.83 -38.68
N ARG A 272 3.81 -5.46 -38.34
CA ARG A 272 3.16 -5.29 -37.03
C ARG A 272 4.19 -5.57 -35.94
N VAL A 273 4.18 -4.74 -34.94
CA VAL A 273 4.89 -5.01 -33.68
C VAL A 273 4.30 -6.31 -33.12
N SER A 274 5.15 -7.26 -32.78
CA SER A 274 4.68 -8.55 -32.25
C SER A 274 4.13 -8.39 -30.83
N ALA A 275 3.20 -9.26 -30.43
CA ALA A 275 2.79 -9.38 -29.04
C ALA A 275 4.03 -9.60 -28.17
N GLY A 276 4.08 -8.89 -27.05
CA GLY A 276 5.22 -8.92 -26.15
C GLY A 276 5.33 -7.72 -25.22
N VAL A 277 6.46 -7.66 -24.52
CA VAL A 277 6.77 -6.56 -23.58
C VAL A 277 7.66 -5.53 -24.29
N TYR A 278 7.29 -4.27 -24.12
CA TYR A 278 8.04 -3.11 -24.57
C TYR A 278 8.27 -2.16 -23.40
N LEU A 279 9.33 -1.37 -23.47
CA LEU A 279 9.64 -0.35 -22.47
C LEU A 279 9.44 1.03 -23.12
N TYR A 280 8.97 2.00 -22.36
CA TYR A 280 8.90 3.38 -22.83
C TYR A 280 9.73 4.31 -21.96
N ARG A 281 10.20 5.36 -22.56
CA ARG A 281 10.82 6.52 -21.93
C ARG A 281 10.15 7.79 -22.47
N PHE A 282 9.74 8.63 -21.56
CA PHE A 282 9.21 9.97 -21.83
C PHE A 282 10.14 11.00 -21.20
N VAL A 283 10.47 12.05 -21.91
CA VAL A 283 11.32 13.13 -21.43
C VAL A 283 10.71 14.46 -21.83
N SER A 284 10.59 15.39 -20.91
CA SER A 284 10.30 16.81 -21.12
C SER A 284 11.38 17.67 -20.47
N GLU A 285 11.25 19.00 -20.56
CA GLU A 285 12.20 19.93 -19.90
C GLU A 285 12.22 19.77 -18.38
N SER A 286 11.08 19.38 -17.77
CA SER A 286 10.91 19.31 -16.32
C SER A 286 10.83 17.88 -15.81
N GLU A 287 10.53 16.87 -16.66
CA GLU A 287 10.13 15.56 -16.21
C GLU A 287 10.66 14.41 -17.07
N THR A 288 10.92 13.28 -16.43
CA THR A 288 11.22 12.00 -17.09
C THR A 288 10.37 10.91 -16.50
N ALA A 289 9.70 10.13 -17.37
CA ALA A 289 8.92 8.97 -16.95
C ALA A 289 9.32 7.73 -17.78
N THR A 290 9.31 6.57 -17.14
CA THR A 290 9.59 5.29 -17.79
C THR A 290 8.54 4.26 -17.36
N GLY A 291 8.35 3.23 -18.18
CA GLY A 291 7.45 2.15 -17.81
C GLY A 291 7.39 1.04 -18.84
N LYS A 292 6.41 0.14 -18.65
CA LYS A 292 6.24 -1.08 -19.43
C LYS A 292 4.91 -1.07 -20.18
N ILE A 293 4.95 -1.45 -21.46
CA ILE A 293 3.78 -1.69 -22.32
C ILE A 293 3.70 -3.19 -22.60
N ILE A 294 2.52 -3.78 -22.46
CA ILE A 294 2.24 -5.17 -22.84
C ILE A 294 1.33 -5.15 -24.04
N ILE A 295 1.82 -5.63 -25.19
CA ILE A 295 1.07 -5.75 -26.45
C ILE A 295 0.55 -7.19 -26.57
N ASN A 296 -0.75 -7.33 -26.83
CA ASN A 296 -1.45 -8.60 -27.07
C ASN A 296 -1.54 -8.94 -28.56
#